data_918e5564eade4e0b6b3735b21dde1cdd
#
_entry.id   918e5564eade4e0b6b3735b21dde1cdd
#
_cell.length_a   1.000
_cell.length_b   1.000
_cell.length_c   1.000
_cell.angle_alpha   90.00
_cell.angle_beta   90.00
_cell.angle_gamma   90.00
#
_symmetry.space_group_name_H-M   'P 1'
#
loop_
_entity.id
_entity.type
_entity.pdbx_description
1 polymer ?
#
loop_
_entity_poly.entity_id
_entity_poly.type
_entity_poly.pdbx_seq_one_letter_code
_entity_poly.pdbx_strand_id
1 'polypeptide(L)'
;MKEFLDKYDTVIFDLDGVITSEQCYWDAAALTVWEYLHSDTYIGTEKLDIAPFNDTYKQIRAKVFCDDKVIYALKGKGVNSNWDLAYITILVSMLNDEYDFNRVLEYAENMSDNVLDEYEILAKHTAENCGGQLEDYLRNGIIWKTIQNCFQEWFLGDEIYAEVYGKEPLVKGKKGLVYKEKPVIEIEAVRSVIKGLSQTKRLCTATGRIFSEMDKPLSEWGIKQYFSTDGLCNYDYVVKAENKLGKTLTKPHPYMFLKALYGTDYDDEKILNGDYDKSKIEKVLVGGDAGADILAAKAMGADFCAVLTGVSGQAARGYFEGLNAEYILNSIADFE
;
A
#
# COMPACT_ATOMS: atom_id res chain seq x y z
N MET A 1 0.53 24.64 15.64
CA MET A 1 1.60 23.94 14.89
C MET A 1 2.79 23.74 15.81
N LYS A 2 3.37 22.56 15.82
CA LYS A 2 4.51 22.24 16.72
C LYS A 2 5.78 23.01 16.35
N GLU A 3 6.51 23.49 17.35
CA GLU A 3 7.75 24.28 17.17
C GLU A 3 8.82 23.56 16.34
N PHE A 4 8.89 22.22 16.42
CA PHE A 4 9.88 21.45 15.64
C PHE A 4 9.70 21.58 14.11
N LEU A 5 8.51 21.96 13.64
CA LEU A 5 8.23 22.14 12.22
C LEU A 5 8.85 23.43 11.66
N ASP A 6 9.28 24.37 12.49
CA ASP A 6 9.75 25.68 12.01
C ASP A 6 11.03 25.60 11.17
N LYS A 7 11.82 24.53 11.36
CA LYS A 7 13.05 24.29 10.57
C LYS A 7 12.81 23.72 9.16
N TYR A 8 11.58 23.22 8.87
CA TYR A 8 11.28 22.61 7.59
C TYR A 8 10.49 23.54 6.68
N ASP A 9 10.79 23.53 5.40
CA ASP A 9 10.05 24.24 4.36
C ASP A 9 9.06 23.32 3.63
N THR A 10 9.35 22.01 3.59
CA THR A 10 8.56 20.98 2.90
C THR A 10 8.26 19.81 3.83
N VAL A 11 7.01 19.35 3.79
CA VAL A 11 6.59 18.07 4.43
C VAL A 11 6.09 17.15 3.34
N ILE A 12 6.64 15.94 3.29
CA ILE A 12 6.25 14.90 2.34
C ILE A 12 5.60 13.76 3.12
N PHE A 13 4.33 13.50 2.87
CA PHE A 13 3.60 12.43 3.54
C PHE A 13 3.53 11.17 2.68
N ASP A 14 3.72 10.01 3.29
CA ASP A 14 3.02 8.81 2.81
C ASP A 14 1.52 8.98 3.04
N LEU A 15 0.70 8.14 2.43
CA LEU A 15 -0.76 8.23 2.57
C LEU A 15 -1.31 7.12 3.48
N ASP A 16 -1.00 5.86 3.18
CA ASP A 16 -1.52 4.73 3.92
C ASP A 16 -0.95 4.72 5.34
N GLY A 17 -1.82 4.50 6.33
CA GLY A 17 -1.40 4.57 7.74
C GLY A 17 -1.10 5.96 8.27
N VAL A 18 -1.00 7.00 7.42
CA VAL A 18 -0.73 8.40 7.79
C VAL A 18 -1.96 9.28 7.64
N ILE A 19 -2.58 9.25 6.48
CA ILE A 19 -3.78 10.02 6.12
C ILE A 19 -4.95 9.06 5.82
N THR A 20 -4.70 8.02 5.02
CA THR A 20 -5.67 7.01 4.60
C THR A 20 -5.51 5.74 5.42
N SER A 21 -6.62 5.04 5.68
CA SER A 21 -6.61 3.74 6.34
C SER A 21 -6.41 2.62 5.31
N GLU A 22 -5.61 1.60 5.64
CA GLU A 22 -5.44 0.41 4.78
C GLU A 22 -6.65 -0.55 4.76
N GLN A 23 -7.68 -0.32 5.58
CA GLN A 23 -8.75 -1.30 5.77
C GLN A 23 -9.46 -1.69 4.48
N CYS A 24 -9.69 -0.76 3.56
CA CYS A 24 -10.32 -1.05 2.28
C CYS A 24 -9.44 -1.93 1.37
N TYR A 25 -8.12 -1.84 1.49
CA TYR A 25 -7.21 -2.76 0.80
C TYR A 25 -7.29 -4.17 1.39
N TRP A 26 -7.45 -4.30 2.70
CA TRP A 26 -7.64 -5.61 3.34
C TRP A 26 -8.99 -6.24 2.96
N ASP A 27 -10.02 -5.40 2.84
CA ASP A 27 -11.33 -5.83 2.36
C ASP A 27 -11.24 -6.30 0.88
N ALA A 28 -10.50 -5.57 0.03
CA ALA A 28 -10.27 -5.96 -1.37
C ALA A 28 -9.46 -7.26 -1.47
N ALA A 29 -8.42 -7.42 -0.65
CA ALA A 29 -7.64 -8.65 -0.58
C ALA A 29 -8.51 -9.86 -0.20
N ALA A 30 -9.37 -9.71 0.80
CA ALA A 30 -10.28 -10.78 1.23
C ALA A 30 -11.28 -11.17 0.15
N LEU A 31 -11.89 -10.20 -0.52
CA LEU A 31 -12.80 -10.44 -1.64
C LEU A 31 -12.09 -11.10 -2.82
N THR A 32 -10.86 -10.69 -3.10
CA THR A 32 -10.00 -11.31 -4.12
C THR A 32 -9.74 -12.78 -3.79
N VAL A 33 -9.34 -13.08 -2.56
CA VAL A 33 -9.12 -14.46 -2.11
C VAL A 33 -10.40 -15.28 -2.27
N TRP A 34 -11.52 -14.74 -1.79
CA TRP A 34 -12.80 -15.42 -1.88
C TRP A 34 -13.21 -15.72 -3.30
N GLU A 35 -13.20 -14.70 -4.18
CA GLU A 35 -13.59 -14.86 -5.57
C GLU A 35 -12.65 -15.83 -6.30
N TYR A 36 -11.32 -15.68 -6.11
CA TYR A 36 -10.33 -16.52 -6.78
C TYR A 36 -10.49 -18.00 -6.45
N LEU A 37 -10.77 -18.34 -5.19
CA LEU A 37 -10.89 -19.72 -4.72
C LEU A 37 -12.25 -20.35 -5.07
N HIS A 38 -13.34 -19.58 -5.20
CA HIS A 38 -14.68 -20.14 -5.35
C HIS A 38 -15.26 -19.97 -6.76
N SER A 39 -14.88 -18.90 -7.50
CA SER A 39 -15.45 -18.61 -8.81
C SER A 39 -14.91 -19.51 -9.92
N ASP A 40 -15.81 -19.97 -10.80
CA ASP A 40 -15.48 -20.68 -12.05
C ASP A 40 -14.73 -19.82 -13.07
N THR A 41 -14.62 -18.52 -12.84
CA THR A 41 -13.77 -17.61 -13.62
C THR A 41 -12.29 -17.81 -13.31
N TYR A 42 -11.97 -18.33 -12.13
CA TYR A 42 -10.61 -18.60 -11.65
C TYR A 42 -10.43 -20.10 -11.38
N ILE A 43 -10.09 -20.51 -10.15
CA ILE A 43 -9.83 -21.92 -9.83
C ILE A 43 -11.02 -22.63 -9.16
N GLY A 44 -12.06 -21.88 -8.79
CA GLY A 44 -13.26 -22.44 -8.16
C GLY A 44 -14.21 -23.11 -9.16
N THR A 45 -15.34 -23.55 -8.68
CA THR A 45 -16.34 -24.28 -9.47
C THR A 45 -17.71 -23.61 -9.48
N GLU A 46 -17.88 -22.51 -8.74
CA GLU A 46 -19.15 -21.85 -8.56
C GLU A 46 -19.30 -20.65 -9.52
N LYS A 47 -20.47 -20.50 -10.12
CA LYS A 47 -20.83 -19.25 -10.76
C LYS A 47 -21.26 -18.27 -9.67
N LEU A 48 -20.32 -17.47 -9.18
CA LEU A 48 -20.56 -16.54 -8.10
C LEU A 48 -21.48 -15.37 -8.52
N ASP A 49 -22.48 -15.08 -7.69
CA ASP A 49 -23.20 -13.80 -7.73
C ASP A 49 -22.37 -12.77 -6.93
N ILE A 50 -21.86 -11.77 -7.63
CA ILE A 50 -20.98 -10.74 -7.05
C ILE A 50 -21.76 -9.71 -6.23
N ALA A 51 -23.03 -9.47 -6.55
CA ALA A 51 -23.81 -8.38 -5.97
C ALA A 51 -23.84 -8.37 -4.43
N PRO A 52 -24.06 -9.52 -3.73
CA PRO A 52 -24.07 -9.55 -2.27
C PRO A 52 -22.73 -9.15 -1.61
N PHE A 53 -21.61 -9.44 -2.28
CA PHE A 53 -20.28 -9.20 -1.70
C PHE A 53 -19.95 -7.71 -1.56
N ASN A 54 -20.58 -6.85 -2.36
CA ASN A 54 -20.46 -5.40 -2.19
C ASN A 54 -20.94 -4.88 -0.82
N ASP A 55 -21.77 -5.66 -0.12
CA ASP A 55 -22.32 -5.27 1.17
C ASP A 55 -21.83 -6.19 2.32
N THR A 56 -21.34 -7.40 1.98
CA THR A 56 -20.87 -8.40 2.96
C THR A 56 -19.34 -8.52 3.03
N TYR A 57 -18.60 -7.60 2.41
CA TYR A 57 -17.14 -7.64 2.33
C TYR A 57 -16.44 -7.77 3.69
N LYS A 58 -16.98 -7.15 4.76
CA LYS A 58 -16.41 -7.27 6.12
C LYS A 58 -16.55 -8.67 6.71
N GLN A 59 -17.68 -9.34 6.44
CA GLN A 59 -17.87 -10.74 6.86
C GLN A 59 -16.91 -11.68 6.10
N ILE A 60 -16.69 -11.40 4.80
CA ILE A 60 -15.71 -12.16 4.02
C ILE A 60 -14.30 -11.91 4.57
N ARG A 61 -13.94 -10.67 4.88
CA ARG A 61 -12.64 -10.35 5.50
C ARG A 61 -12.45 -11.07 6.83
N ALA A 62 -13.42 -10.99 7.73
CA ALA A 62 -13.35 -11.67 9.01
C ALA A 62 -13.14 -13.20 8.86
N LYS A 63 -13.80 -13.81 7.85
CA LYS A 63 -13.65 -15.23 7.55
C LYS A 63 -12.28 -15.57 6.95
N VAL A 64 -11.89 -14.85 5.88
CA VAL A 64 -10.64 -15.11 5.13
C VAL A 64 -9.41 -14.85 5.99
N PHE A 65 -9.42 -13.79 6.77
CA PHE A 65 -8.25 -13.38 7.57
C PHE A 65 -8.39 -13.68 9.07
N CYS A 66 -9.30 -14.57 9.45
CA CYS A 66 -9.48 -15.00 10.85
C CYS A 66 -9.56 -13.82 11.82
N ASP A 67 -10.51 -12.89 11.58
CA ASP A 67 -10.64 -11.63 12.31
C ASP A 67 -9.33 -10.81 12.32
N ASP A 68 -8.74 -10.64 11.13
CA ASP A 68 -7.50 -9.90 10.83
C ASP A 68 -6.19 -10.52 11.38
N LYS A 69 -6.24 -11.65 12.08
CA LYS A 69 -5.03 -12.28 12.63
C LYS A 69 -4.03 -12.67 11.54
N VAL A 70 -4.50 -13.18 10.40
CA VAL A 70 -3.64 -13.49 9.23
C VAL A 70 -2.94 -12.24 8.73
N ILE A 71 -3.65 -11.10 8.66
CA ILE A 71 -3.08 -9.83 8.20
C ILE A 71 -1.93 -9.41 9.12
N TYR A 72 -2.18 -9.37 10.43
CA TYR A 72 -1.16 -8.97 11.40
C TYR A 72 0.05 -9.93 11.40
N ALA A 73 -0.18 -11.23 11.28
CA ALA A 73 0.89 -12.22 11.21
C ALA A 73 1.76 -12.00 9.97
N LEU A 74 1.16 -11.92 8.77
CA LEU A 74 1.89 -11.73 7.51
C LEU A 74 2.59 -10.36 7.45
N LYS A 75 1.92 -9.28 7.86
CA LYS A 75 2.55 -7.95 7.91
C LYS A 75 3.68 -7.89 8.93
N GLY A 76 3.54 -8.57 10.06
CA GLY A 76 4.61 -8.72 11.07
C GLY A 76 5.85 -9.45 10.55
N LYS A 77 5.69 -10.30 9.53
CA LYS A 77 6.79 -10.99 8.82
C LYS A 77 7.37 -10.19 7.64
N GLY A 78 6.84 -9.01 7.35
CA GLY A 78 7.34 -8.12 6.30
C GLY A 78 6.58 -8.18 4.97
N VAL A 79 5.41 -8.83 4.92
CA VAL A 79 4.51 -8.77 3.75
C VAL A 79 3.89 -7.38 3.69
N ASN A 80 4.48 -6.50 2.90
CA ASN A 80 4.05 -5.10 2.82
C ASN A 80 2.88 -4.89 1.83
N SER A 81 2.96 -5.49 0.64
CA SER A 81 1.93 -5.33 -0.40
C SER A 81 0.64 -6.06 -0.06
N ASN A 82 -0.51 -5.40 -0.26
CA ASN A 82 -1.81 -6.03 -0.08
C ASN A 82 -2.16 -7.02 -1.22
N TRP A 83 -1.50 -6.92 -2.37
CA TRP A 83 -1.55 -7.96 -3.41
C TRP A 83 -0.83 -9.23 -2.96
N ASP A 84 0.32 -9.09 -2.31
CA ASP A 84 1.07 -10.22 -1.75
C ASP A 84 0.32 -10.88 -0.58
N LEU A 85 -0.42 -10.08 0.22
CA LEU A 85 -1.33 -10.59 1.24
C LEU A 85 -2.37 -11.55 0.64
N ALA A 86 -3.03 -11.13 -0.45
CA ALA A 86 -3.99 -11.99 -1.16
C ALA A 86 -3.29 -13.21 -1.81
N TYR A 87 -2.13 -13.00 -2.43
CA TYR A 87 -1.37 -14.05 -3.10
C TYR A 87 -0.93 -15.17 -2.15
N ILE A 88 -0.28 -14.85 -1.03
CA ILE A 88 0.11 -15.86 -0.03
C ILE A 88 -1.13 -16.61 0.48
N THR A 89 -2.19 -15.88 0.82
CA THR A 89 -3.43 -16.48 1.32
C THR A 89 -4.01 -17.47 0.32
N ILE A 90 -4.04 -17.13 -0.97
CA ILE A 90 -4.54 -18.01 -2.03
C ILE A 90 -3.65 -19.25 -2.17
N LEU A 91 -2.31 -19.08 -2.29
CA LEU A 91 -1.42 -20.23 -2.48
C LEU A 91 -1.47 -21.21 -1.30
N VAL A 92 -1.46 -20.69 -0.07
CA VAL A 92 -1.59 -21.55 1.12
C VAL A 92 -2.95 -22.25 1.15
N SER A 93 -4.04 -21.55 0.76
CA SER A 93 -5.38 -22.16 0.70
C SER A 93 -5.48 -23.26 -0.35
N MET A 94 -4.78 -23.14 -1.50
CA MET A 94 -4.73 -24.17 -2.53
C MET A 94 -4.05 -25.46 -2.06
N LEU A 95 -3.20 -25.38 -1.05
CA LEU A 95 -2.50 -26.53 -0.45
C LEU A 95 -3.32 -27.22 0.64
N ASN A 96 -4.50 -26.69 0.97
CA ASN A 96 -5.33 -27.19 2.06
C ASN A 96 -6.71 -27.62 1.55
N ASP A 97 -7.24 -28.69 2.14
CA ASP A 97 -8.60 -29.13 1.86
C ASP A 97 -9.63 -28.10 2.33
N GLU A 98 -10.69 -27.91 1.53
CA GLU A 98 -11.83 -27.04 1.83
C GLU A 98 -11.46 -25.56 2.10
N TYR A 99 -10.26 -25.12 1.69
CA TYR A 99 -9.76 -23.74 1.92
C TYR A 99 -9.88 -23.29 3.39
N ASP A 100 -9.35 -24.09 4.32
CA ASP A 100 -9.33 -23.76 5.75
C ASP A 100 -8.38 -22.58 6.03
N PHE A 101 -8.94 -21.40 6.26
CA PHE A 101 -8.16 -20.19 6.53
C PHE A 101 -7.42 -20.22 7.88
N ASN A 102 -7.72 -21.12 8.80
CA ASN A 102 -6.90 -21.31 10.00
C ASN A 102 -5.52 -21.89 9.64
N ARG A 103 -5.42 -22.67 8.56
CA ARG A 103 -4.14 -23.14 8.03
C ARG A 103 -3.30 -22.00 7.47
N VAL A 104 -3.95 -20.98 6.91
CA VAL A 104 -3.24 -19.74 6.48
C VAL A 104 -2.66 -19.01 7.68
N LEU A 105 -3.41 -18.93 8.78
CA LEU A 105 -2.91 -18.33 10.02
C LEU A 105 -1.73 -19.13 10.59
N GLU A 106 -1.84 -20.44 10.67
CA GLU A 106 -0.76 -21.32 11.12
C GLU A 106 0.50 -21.16 10.26
N TYR A 107 0.34 -21.09 8.93
CA TYR A 107 1.46 -20.82 8.01
C TYR A 107 2.10 -19.45 8.28
N ALA A 108 1.29 -18.40 8.38
CA ALA A 108 1.76 -17.03 8.60
C ALA A 108 2.54 -16.87 9.92
N GLU A 109 2.11 -17.54 10.98
CA GLU A 109 2.80 -17.53 12.28
C GLU A 109 4.15 -18.25 12.25
N ASN A 110 4.30 -19.27 11.40
CA ASN A 110 5.49 -20.12 11.33
C ASN A 110 6.43 -19.81 10.17
N MET A 111 6.04 -18.97 9.21
CA MET A 111 6.91 -18.59 8.09
C MET A 111 8.15 -17.84 8.58
N SER A 112 9.23 -17.91 7.79
CA SER A 112 10.47 -17.22 8.13
C SER A 112 10.33 -15.69 8.01
N ASP A 113 11.26 -14.96 8.62
CA ASP A 113 11.30 -13.48 8.50
C ASP A 113 11.89 -13.02 7.16
N ASN A 114 12.43 -13.94 6.34
CA ASN A 114 12.86 -13.64 4.97
C ASN A 114 11.68 -13.89 4.00
N VAL A 115 10.84 -12.90 3.85
CA VAL A 115 9.62 -13.01 3.04
C VAL A 115 9.90 -13.29 1.55
N LEU A 116 11.07 -12.89 1.03
CA LEU A 116 11.42 -13.13 -0.38
C LEU A 116 11.66 -14.61 -0.64
N ASP A 117 12.37 -15.29 0.25
CA ASP A 117 12.60 -16.74 0.17
C ASP A 117 11.27 -17.49 0.33
N GLU A 118 10.40 -17.02 1.22
CA GLU A 118 9.08 -17.62 1.45
C GLU A 118 8.19 -17.57 0.21
N TYR A 119 8.23 -16.51 -0.60
CA TYR A 119 7.50 -16.46 -1.86
C TYR A 119 7.93 -17.57 -2.81
N GLU A 120 9.23 -17.83 -2.93
CA GLU A 120 9.77 -18.87 -3.81
C GLU A 120 9.45 -20.28 -3.29
N ILE A 121 9.61 -20.50 -1.98
CA ILE A 121 9.29 -21.78 -1.33
C ILE A 121 7.81 -22.12 -1.50
N LEU A 122 6.93 -21.16 -1.24
CA LEU A 122 5.49 -21.36 -1.35
C LEU A 122 5.05 -21.60 -2.80
N ALA A 123 5.60 -20.83 -3.76
CA ALA A 123 5.33 -21.01 -5.19
C ALA A 123 5.73 -22.41 -5.66
N LYS A 124 6.92 -22.87 -5.29
CA LYS A 124 7.42 -24.20 -5.62
C LYS A 124 6.52 -25.30 -5.03
N HIS A 125 6.20 -25.19 -3.73
CA HIS A 125 5.35 -26.16 -3.06
C HIS A 125 3.95 -26.22 -3.69
N THR A 126 3.38 -25.09 -4.05
CA THR A 126 2.07 -25.03 -4.69
C THR A 126 2.12 -25.65 -6.10
N ALA A 127 3.13 -25.34 -6.91
CA ALA A 127 3.30 -25.92 -8.24
C ALA A 127 3.44 -27.47 -8.19
N GLU A 128 4.21 -27.99 -7.22
CA GLU A 128 4.42 -29.44 -7.02
C GLU A 128 3.12 -30.17 -6.63
N ASN A 129 2.24 -29.56 -5.83
CA ASN A 129 1.04 -30.20 -5.30
C ASN A 129 -0.21 -29.95 -6.15
N CYS A 130 -0.35 -28.77 -6.75
CA CYS A 130 -1.51 -28.39 -7.56
C CYS A 130 -1.28 -28.60 -9.07
N GLY A 131 -0.04 -28.86 -9.49
CA GLY A 131 0.36 -28.97 -10.91
C GLY A 131 0.56 -27.60 -11.55
N GLY A 132 1.11 -27.57 -12.74
CA GLY A 132 1.46 -26.35 -13.47
C GLY A 132 2.97 -26.10 -13.52
N GLN A 133 3.36 -24.96 -14.11
CA GLN A 133 4.77 -24.58 -14.18
C GLN A 133 5.13 -23.68 -12.99
N LEU A 134 6.34 -23.82 -12.44
CA LEU A 134 6.78 -23.00 -11.30
C LEU A 134 6.68 -21.49 -11.61
N GLU A 135 7.05 -21.10 -12.84
CA GLU A 135 7.04 -19.71 -13.31
C GLU A 135 5.66 -19.06 -13.21
N ASP A 136 4.58 -19.84 -13.35
CA ASP A 136 3.20 -19.35 -13.21
C ASP A 136 2.88 -18.95 -11.78
N TYR A 137 3.44 -19.66 -10.81
CA TYR A 137 3.23 -19.46 -9.37
C TYR A 137 4.17 -18.44 -8.73
N LEU A 138 5.31 -18.13 -9.35
CA LEU A 138 6.26 -17.16 -8.79
C LEU A 138 5.60 -15.79 -8.61
N ARG A 139 6.08 -15.03 -7.64
CA ARG A 139 5.71 -13.62 -7.47
C ARG A 139 6.00 -12.86 -8.78
N ASN A 140 5.04 -12.08 -9.25
CA ASN A 140 4.99 -11.45 -10.57
C ASN A 140 4.75 -12.42 -11.76
N GLY A 141 4.53 -13.72 -11.52
CA GLY A 141 4.07 -14.68 -12.51
C GLY A 141 2.61 -14.45 -12.94
N ILE A 142 2.08 -15.34 -13.77
CA ILE A 142 0.71 -15.16 -14.30
C ILE A 142 -0.36 -15.22 -13.23
N ILE A 143 -0.22 -16.12 -12.25
CA ILE A 143 -1.16 -16.25 -11.12
C ILE A 143 -1.15 -14.99 -10.28
N TRP A 144 0.03 -14.48 -9.89
CA TRP A 144 0.16 -13.25 -9.13
C TRP A 144 -0.48 -12.06 -9.86
N LYS A 145 -0.25 -11.93 -11.18
CA LYS A 145 -0.85 -10.86 -12.00
C LYS A 145 -2.36 -10.98 -12.10
N THR A 146 -2.88 -12.21 -12.15
CA THR A 146 -4.33 -12.48 -12.15
C THR A 146 -4.96 -12.07 -10.82
N ILE A 147 -4.30 -12.39 -9.69
CA ILE A 147 -4.71 -11.98 -8.35
C ILE A 147 -4.67 -10.46 -8.21
N GLN A 148 -3.59 -9.81 -8.65
CA GLN A 148 -3.49 -8.35 -8.66
C GLN A 148 -4.63 -7.72 -9.47
N ASN A 149 -4.94 -8.27 -10.64
CA ASN A 149 -6.03 -7.77 -11.48
C ASN A 149 -7.39 -7.88 -10.79
N CYS A 150 -7.71 -9.05 -10.20
CA CYS A 150 -8.94 -9.25 -9.42
C CYS A 150 -9.04 -8.28 -8.23
N PHE A 151 -7.91 -8.05 -7.54
CA PHE A 151 -7.83 -7.07 -6.46
C PHE A 151 -8.17 -5.66 -6.93
N GLN A 152 -7.59 -5.24 -8.06
CA GLN A 152 -7.86 -3.92 -8.62
C GLN A 152 -9.32 -3.76 -9.07
N GLU A 153 -9.94 -4.82 -9.59
CA GLU A 153 -11.36 -4.81 -9.90
C GLU A 153 -12.22 -4.57 -8.64
N TRP A 154 -11.93 -5.23 -7.51
CA TRP A 154 -12.63 -5.02 -6.25
C TRP A 154 -12.38 -3.64 -5.65
N PHE A 155 -11.13 -3.20 -5.70
CA PHE A 155 -10.76 -1.92 -5.08
C PHE A 155 -11.33 -0.73 -5.86
N LEU A 156 -11.15 -0.71 -7.18
CA LEU A 156 -11.59 0.40 -8.03
C LEU A 156 -13.09 0.32 -8.41
N GLY A 157 -13.63 -0.90 -8.52
CA GLY A 157 -14.96 -1.14 -9.10
C GLY A 157 -14.96 -1.07 -10.62
N ASP A 158 -16.05 -1.53 -11.22
CA ASP A 158 -16.14 -1.72 -12.67
C ASP A 158 -15.82 -0.44 -13.48
N GLU A 159 -16.36 0.69 -13.07
CA GLU A 159 -16.25 1.96 -13.81
C GLU A 159 -14.82 2.52 -13.80
N ILE A 160 -14.24 2.70 -12.60
CA ILE A 160 -12.88 3.25 -12.47
C ILE A 160 -11.85 2.25 -13.04
N TYR A 161 -12.07 0.94 -12.82
CA TYR A 161 -11.19 -0.08 -13.38
C TYR A 161 -11.14 -0.01 -14.91
N ALA A 162 -12.31 0.10 -15.57
CA ALA A 162 -12.36 0.21 -17.03
C ALA A 162 -11.70 1.51 -17.54
N GLU A 163 -11.87 2.62 -16.82
CA GLU A 163 -11.21 3.89 -17.16
C GLU A 163 -9.68 3.80 -17.04
N VAL A 164 -9.18 3.27 -15.94
CA VAL A 164 -7.74 3.20 -15.63
C VAL A 164 -7.01 2.22 -16.55
N TYR A 165 -7.58 1.02 -16.73
CA TYR A 165 -6.92 -0.06 -17.48
C TYR A 165 -7.33 -0.18 -18.95
N GLY A 166 -8.33 0.60 -19.39
CA GLY A 166 -8.82 0.56 -20.76
C GLY A 166 -9.46 -0.79 -21.17
N LYS A 167 -9.90 -1.57 -20.19
CA LYS A 167 -10.53 -2.88 -20.39
C LYS A 167 -11.62 -3.14 -19.35
N GLU A 168 -12.59 -3.96 -19.71
CA GLU A 168 -13.64 -4.38 -18.79
C GLU A 168 -13.08 -5.32 -17.71
N PRO A 169 -13.66 -5.32 -16.48
CA PRO A 169 -13.34 -6.32 -15.47
C PRO A 169 -13.71 -7.73 -15.93
N LEU A 170 -12.99 -8.75 -15.44
CA LEU A 170 -13.30 -10.15 -15.76
C LEU A 170 -14.67 -10.56 -15.20
N VAL A 171 -14.98 -10.12 -13.99
CA VAL A 171 -16.28 -10.37 -13.35
C VAL A 171 -16.92 -9.05 -12.98
N LYS A 172 -18.06 -8.74 -13.62
CA LYS A 172 -18.79 -7.48 -13.44
C LYS A 172 -19.65 -7.47 -12.19
N GLY A 173 -20.00 -6.27 -11.74
CA GLY A 173 -20.89 -6.01 -10.62
C GLY A 173 -20.16 -5.50 -9.36
N LYS A 174 -18.88 -5.19 -9.46
CA LYS A 174 -18.06 -4.65 -8.37
C LYS A 174 -18.25 -3.14 -8.25
N LYS A 175 -18.68 -2.66 -7.07
CA LYS A 175 -18.99 -1.24 -6.83
C LYS A 175 -17.77 -0.37 -6.49
N GLY A 176 -16.62 -0.99 -6.19
CA GLY A 176 -15.40 -0.30 -5.78
C GLY A 176 -15.33 0.03 -4.28
N LEU A 177 -14.31 -0.52 -3.62
CA LEU A 177 -14.05 -0.24 -2.21
C LEU A 177 -13.38 1.12 -2.00
N VAL A 178 -12.79 1.71 -3.03
CA VAL A 178 -12.24 3.08 -3.02
C VAL A 178 -13.28 4.11 -2.58
N TYR A 179 -14.56 3.88 -2.85
CA TYR A 179 -15.66 4.73 -2.38
C TYR A 179 -16.01 4.55 -0.88
N LYS A 180 -15.41 3.57 -0.22
CA LYS A 180 -15.63 3.27 1.20
C LYS A 180 -14.40 3.58 2.05
N GLU A 181 -13.38 4.17 1.44
CA GLU A 181 -12.15 4.56 2.15
C GLU A 181 -12.43 5.51 3.31
N LYS A 182 -11.60 5.37 4.33
CA LYS A 182 -11.67 6.18 5.53
C LYS A 182 -10.30 6.78 5.84
N PRO A 183 -10.28 7.98 6.41
CA PRO A 183 -9.05 8.50 6.98
C PRO A 183 -8.66 7.70 8.24
N VAL A 184 -7.38 7.76 8.61
CA VAL A 184 -6.84 7.06 9.81
C VAL A 184 -7.41 7.59 11.12
N ILE A 185 -7.82 8.85 11.13
CA ILE A 185 -8.49 9.56 12.25
C ILE A 185 -9.67 10.36 11.68
N GLU A 186 -10.43 11.03 12.54
CA GLU A 186 -11.55 11.88 12.12
C GLU A 186 -11.12 12.87 11.03
N ILE A 187 -11.88 12.93 9.92
CA ILE A 187 -11.52 13.71 8.72
C ILE A 187 -11.34 15.21 9.02
N GLU A 188 -12.10 15.76 9.95
CA GLU A 188 -11.98 17.17 10.31
C GLU A 188 -10.61 17.47 10.96
N ALA A 189 -10.07 16.53 11.75
CA ALA A 189 -8.73 16.66 12.31
C ALA A 189 -7.66 16.59 11.21
N VAL A 190 -7.76 15.62 10.27
CA VAL A 190 -6.86 15.56 9.10
C VAL A 190 -6.91 16.86 8.31
N ARG A 191 -8.11 17.35 8.02
CA ARG A 191 -8.33 18.59 7.24
C ARG A 191 -7.73 19.80 7.94
N SER A 192 -7.90 19.93 9.27
CA SER A 192 -7.33 21.01 10.07
C SER A 192 -5.81 21.05 9.95
N VAL A 193 -5.16 19.91 10.19
CA VAL A 193 -3.69 19.78 10.12
C VAL A 193 -3.16 20.11 8.73
N ILE A 194 -3.69 19.46 7.70
CA ILE A 194 -3.22 19.65 6.31
C ILE A 194 -3.40 21.11 5.88
N LYS A 195 -4.56 21.71 6.18
CA LYS A 195 -4.82 23.13 5.91
C LYS A 195 -3.88 24.03 6.71
N GLY A 196 -3.67 23.76 7.99
CA GLY A 196 -2.78 24.55 8.86
C GLY A 196 -1.33 24.52 8.35
N LEU A 197 -0.81 23.32 8.06
CA LEU A 197 0.54 23.14 7.51
C LEU A 197 0.72 23.84 6.16
N SER A 198 -0.26 23.81 5.27
CA SER A 198 -0.19 24.42 3.94
C SER A 198 -0.04 25.93 3.95
N GLN A 199 -0.28 26.61 5.08
CA GLN A 199 -0.11 28.06 5.21
C GLN A 199 1.37 28.48 5.18
N THR A 200 2.26 27.60 5.61
CA THR A 200 3.69 27.92 5.76
C THR A 200 4.63 26.88 5.17
N LYS A 201 4.12 25.72 4.77
CA LYS A 201 4.89 24.60 4.26
C LYS A 201 4.41 24.18 2.87
N ARG A 202 5.34 23.73 2.03
CA ARG A 202 5.01 22.99 0.81
C ARG A 202 4.65 21.56 1.21
N LEU A 203 3.43 21.12 0.90
CA LEU A 203 2.99 19.77 1.18
C LEU A 203 3.06 18.91 -0.08
N CYS A 204 3.62 17.72 0.07
CA CYS A 204 3.78 16.74 -0.99
C CYS A 204 3.31 15.35 -0.52
N THR A 205 3.08 14.44 -1.47
CA THR A 205 2.84 13.02 -1.19
C THR A 205 3.89 12.15 -1.87
N ALA A 206 4.20 11.01 -1.26
CA ALA A 206 5.00 9.96 -1.88
C ALA A 206 4.41 8.60 -1.48
N THR A 207 3.49 8.09 -2.30
CA THR A 207 2.65 6.94 -1.96
C THR A 207 2.79 5.79 -2.97
N GLY A 208 2.69 4.55 -2.47
CA GLY A 208 2.58 3.35 -3.30
C GLY A 208 1.27 3.19 -4.07
N ARG A 209 0.31 4.11 -3.90
CA ARG A 209 -0.96 4.14 -4.64
C ARG A 209 -0.76 4.61 -6.07
N ILE A 210 -1.55 4.10 -7.02
CA ILE A 210 -1.70 4.69 -8.34
C ILE A 210 -2.48 6.02 -8.25
N PHE A 211 -2.46 6.82 -9.32
CA PHE A 211 -3.07 8.15 -9.30
C PHE A 211 -4.55 8.13 -8.90
N SER A 212 -5.37 7.25 -9.47
CA SER A 212 -6.81 7.17 -9.18
C SER A 212 -7.10 6.81 -7.71
N GLU A 213 -6.26 5.95 -7.10
CA GLU A 213 -6.39 5.55 -5.70
C GLU A 213 -5.97 6.67 -4.74
N MET A 214 -5.01 7.50 -5.13
CA MET A 214 -4.59 8.68 -4.38
C MET A 214 -5.59 9.82 -4.55
N ASP A 215 -5.97 10.11 -5.78
CA ASP A 215 -6.76 11.29 -6.14
C ASP A 215 -8.16 11.26 -5.54
N LYS A 216 -8.79 10.09 -5.56
CA LYS A 216 -10.18 9.92 -5.12
C LYS A 216 -10.40 10.35 -3.66
N PRO A 217 -9.73 9.77 -2.65
CA PRO A 217 -9.94 10.16 -1.26
C PRO A 217 -9.49 11.60 -1.00
N LEU A 218 -8.36 12.05 -1.53
CA LEU A 218 -7.87 13.40 -1.29
C LEU A 218 -8.84 14.47 -1.82
N SER A 219 -9.48 14.20 -2.97
CA SER A 219 -10.47 15.09 -3.60
C SER A 219 -11.79 15.06 -2.83
N GLU A 220 -12.33 13.89 -2.49
CA GLU A 220 -13.58 13.74 -1.74
C GLU A 220 -13.50 14.35 -0.34
N TRP A 221 -12.34 14.22 0.31
CA TRP A 221 -12.12 14.81 1.63
C TRP A 221 -11.78 16.30 1.57
N GLY A 222 -11.66 16.88 0.38
CA GLY A 222 -11.40 18.31 0.19
C GLY A 222 -10.03 18.74 0.72
N ILE A 223 -9.01 17.86 0.67
CA ILE A 223 -7.65 18.15 1.12
C ILE A 223 -6.63 18.24 -0.01
N LYS A 224 -6.94 17.72 -1.19
CA LYS A 224 -6.02 17.71 -2.35
C LYS A 224 -5.47 19.10 -2.69
N GLN A 225 -6.30 20.15 -2.62
CA GLN A 225 -5.91 21.51 -2.95
C GLN A 225 -4.83 22.12 -2.04
N TYR A 226 -4.54 21.49 -0.91
CA TYR A 226 -3.49 21.94 0.00
C TYR A 226 -2.12 21.36 -0.32
N PHE A 227 -2.06 20.35 -1.19
CA PHE A 227 -0.82 19.77 -1.67
C PHE A 227 -0.33 20.47 -2.93
N SER A 228 1.00 20.54 -3.09
CA SER A 228 1.62 21.04 -4.29
C SER A 228 1.32 20.12 -5.47
N THR A 229 0.82 20.65 -6.57
CA THR A 229 0.42 19.87 -7.75
C THR A 229 1.57 19.09 -8.37
N ASP A 230 2.78 19.66 -8.33
CA ASP A 230 4.02 19.04 -8.78
C ASP A 230 4.68 18.14 -7.70
N GLY A 231 4.10 18.08 -6.50
CA GLY A 231 4.55 17.26 -5.37
C GLY A 231 3.70 16.01 -5.11
N LEU A 232 2.71 15.70 -5.94
CA LEU A 232 1.84 14.53 -5.80
C LEU A 232 2.46 13.31 -6.47
N CYS A 233 3.52 12.75 -5.85
CA CYS A 233 4.20 11.57 -6.35
C CYS A 233 3.45 10.30 -5.96
N ASN A 234 3.11 9.47 -6.95
CA ASN A 234 2.37 8.23 -6.82
C ASN A 234 3.10 7.07 -7.53
N TYR A 235 2.56 5.86 -7.46
CA TYR A 235 3.20 4.66 -8.00
C TYR A 235 3.36 4.68 -9.54
N ASP A 236 2.53 5.40 -10.28
CA ASP A 236 2.64 5.47 -11.75
C ASP A 236 3.98 6.09 -12.18
N TYR A 237 4.51 7.05 -11.41
CA TYR A 237 5.84 7.61 -11.66
C TYR A 237 6.94 6.58 -11.44
N VAL A 238 6.80 5.71 -10.43
CA VAL A 238 7.75 4.63 -10.16
C VAL A 238 7.74 3.64 -11.32
N VAL A 239 6.57 3.13 -11.71
CA VAL A 239 6.43 2.17 -12.82
C VAL A 239 7.03 2.73 -14.11
N LYS A 240 6.75 4.01 -14.42
CA LYS A 240 7.31 4.68 -15.61
C LYS A 240 8.83 4.73 -15.57
N ALA A 241 9.40 5.11 -14.42
CA ALA A 241 10.84 5.22 -14.26
C ALA A 241 11.53 3.83 -14.25
N GLU A 242 10.95 2.84 -13.58
CA GLU A 242 11.45 1.46 -13.56
C GLU A 242 11.48 0.85 -14.96
N ASN A 243 10.40 1.02 -15.74
CA ASN A 243 10.33 0.55 -17.13
C ASN A 243 11.38 1.23 -18.02
N LYS A 244 11.65 2.53 -17.80
CA LYS A 244 12.67 3.28 -18.56
C LYS A 244 14.09 2.87 -18.21
N LEU A 245 14.35 2.63 -16.90
CA LEU A 245 15.71 2.59 -16.36
C LEU A 245 16.17 1.18 -15.95
N GLY A 246 15.25 0.19 -15.91
CA GLY A 246 15.56 -1.19 -15.53
C GLY A 246 16.04 -1.35 -14.09
N LYS A 247 15.58 -0.50 -13.18
CA LYS A 247 15.97 -0.48 -11.77
C LYS A 247 14.74 -0.51 -10.87
N THR A 248 14.82 -1.13 -9.71
CA THR A 248 13.78 -1.07 -8.69
C THR A 248 13.86 0.26 -7.93
N LEU A 249 12.77 1.03 -7.93
CA LEU A 249 12.70 2.39 -7.39
C LEU A 249 11.61 2.56 -6.32
N THR A 250 10.89 1.50 -6.00
CA THR A 250 9.93 1.47 -4.89
C THR A 250 10.63 1.66 -3.54
N LYS A 251 9.92 2.17 -2.53
CA LYS A 251 10.41 2.23 -1.15
C LYS A 251 10.94 0.86 -0.69
N PRO A 252 12.10 0.76 -0.05
CA PRO A 252 12.84 1.84 0.63
C PRO A 252 13.80 2.67 -0.25
N HIS A 253 13.73 2.60 -1.58
CA HIS A 253 14.49 3.48 -2.45
C HIS A 253 13.98 4.93 -2.30
N PRO A 254 14.86 5.97 -2.19
CA PRO A 254 14.44 7.36 -1.93
C PRO A 254 13.77 8.06 -3.11
N TYR A 255 13.67 7.41 -4.26
CA TYR A 255 13.19 7.99 -5.51
C TYR A 255 11.88 8.75 -5.39
N MET A 256 10.86 8.17 -4.73
CA MET A 256 9.55 8.79 -4.61
C MET A 256 9.57 10.09 -3.82
N PHE A 257 10.34 10.13 -2.72
CA PHE A 257 10.49 11.34 -1.90
C PHE A 257 11.28 12.42 -2.63
N LEU A 258 12.34 12.04 -3.35
CA LEU A 258 13.08 12.97 -4.22
C LEU A 258 12.21 13.50 -5.34
N LYS A 259 11.42 12.64 -5.98
CA LYS A 259 10.47 13.02 -7.03
C LYS A 259 9.41 14.00 -6.52
N ALA A 260 8.87 13.77 -5.32
CA ALA A 260 7.93 14.69 -4.67
C ALA A 260 8.56 16.03 -4.30
N LEU A 261 9.84 16.03 -3.86
CA LEU A 261 10.56 17.25 -3.49
C LEU A 261 10.89 18.15 -4.69
N TYR A 262 11.47 17.55 -5.75
CA TYR A 262 11.96 18.31 -6.90
C TYR A 262 10.90 18.54 -7.98
N GLY A 263 9.76 17.87 -7.88
CA GLY A 263 8.63 17.94 -8.80
C GLY A 263 8.49 16.67 -9.64
N THR A 264 7.24 16.28 -9.89
CA THR A 264 6.91 15.07 -10.65
C THR A 264 7.38 15.11 -12.11
N ASP A 265 7.67 16.27 -12.64
CA ASP A 265 8.25 16.45 -13.99
C ASP A 265 9.79 16.51 -13.99
N TYR A 266 10.43 16.47 -12.81
CA TYR A 266 11.90 16.48 -12.72
C TYR A 266 12.48 15.21 -13.35
N ASP A 267 13.63 15.33 -14.01
CA ASP A 267 14.26 14.26 -14.77
C ASP A 267 14.69 13.08 -13.87
N ASP A 268 14.27 11.87 -14.23
CA ASP A 268 14.50 10.66 -13.44
C ASP A 268 15.98 10.26 -13.37
N GLU A 269 16.74 10.47 -14.46
CA GLU A 269 18.17 10.16 -14.50
C GLU A 269 18.96 11.13 -13.62
N LYS A 270 18.56 12.40 -13.59
CA LYS A 270 19.15 13.40 -12.66
C LYS A 270 18.91 13.02 -11.21
N ILE A 271 17.70 12.54 -10.87
CA ILE A 271 17.41 12.04 -9.52
C ILE A 271 18.35 10.89 -9.16
N LEU A 272 18.50 9.90 -10.04
CA LEU A 272 19.33 8.74 -9.76
C LEU A 272 20.84 9.02 -9.73
N ASN A 273 21.27 10.04 -10.48
CA ASN A 273 22.68 10.46 -10.50
C ASN A 273 23.03 11.44 -9.37
N GLY A 274 22.03 11.90 -8.60
CA GLY A 274 22.24 12.90 -7.55
C GLY A 274 22.45 14.32 -8.07
N ASP A 275 22.01 14.60 -9.32
CA ASP A 275 22.14 15.89 -10.00
C ASP A 275 20.99 16.82 -9.61
N TYR A 276 20.91 17.16 -8.32
CA TYR A 276 19.91 18.06 -7.75
C TYR A 276 20.49 18.86 -6.58
N ASP A 277 19.83 19.95 -6.21
CA ASP A 277 20.24 20.81 -5.10
C ASP A 277 20.00 20.13 -3.74
N LYS A 278 21.05 19.53 -3.20
CA LYS A 278 21.01 18.78 -1.93
C LYS A 278 20.66 19.66 -0.72
N SER A 279 20.85 20.97 -0.78
CA SER A 279 20.53 21.87 0.33
C SER A 279 19.03 21.93 0.65
N LYS A 280 18.17 21.61 -0.32
CA LYS A 280 16.73 21.52 -0.10
C LYS A 280 16.33 20.37 0.82
N ILE A 281 17.13 19.29 0.85
CA ILE A 281 16.82 18.08 1.65
C ILE A 281 16.87 18.39 3.14
N GLU A 282 17.79 19.24 3.58
CA GLU A 282 17.94 19.66 4.98
C GLU A 282 16.69 20.36 5.52
N LYS A 283 15.81 20.82 4.64
CA LYS A 283 14.54 21.49 4.94
C LYS A 283 13.31 20.60 4.73
N VAL A 284 13.51 19.28 4.63
CA VAL A 284 12.43 18.31 4.40
C VAL A 284 12.17 17.51 5.65
N LEU A 285 10.89 17.35 5.97
CA LEU A 285 10.40 16.34 6.90
C LEU A 285 9.57 15.31 6.13
N VAL A 286 9.90 14.04 6.27
CA VAL A 286 9.10 12.94 5.73
C VAL A 286 8.22 12.38 6.85
N GLY A 287 6.91 12.32 6.61
CA GLY A 287 5.93 11.67 7.50
C GLY A 287 5.52 10.31 6.96
N GLY A 288 5.67 9.25 7.75
CA GLY A 288 5.33 7.88 7.36
C GLY A 288 5.01 6.99 8.55
N ASP A 289 4.49 5.80 8.30
CA ASP A 289 4.08 4.81 9.32
C ASP A 289 4.84 3.48 9.20
N ALA A 290 5.63 3.30 8.13
CA ALA A 290 6.28 2.05 7.78
C ALA A 290 7.81 2.12 7.81
N GLY A 291 8.45 0.96 8.00
CA GLY A 291 9.91 0.83 7.94
C GLY A 291 10.50 1.23 6.60
N ALA A 292 9.77 0.99 5.51
CA ALA A 292 10.19 1.40 4.18
C ALA A 292 10.30 2.93 4.02
N ASP A 293 9.44 3.69 4.72
CA ASP A 293 9.44 5.16 4.67
C ASP A 293 10.66 5.74 5.37
N ILE A 294 10.93 5.31 6.61
CA ILE A 294 12.09 5.81 7.35
C ILE A 294 13.40 5.44 6.65
N LEU A 295 13.50 4.24 6.09
CA LEU A 295 14.70 3.83 5.34
C LEU A 295 14.89 4.67 4.08
N ALA A 296 13.80 4.96 3.34
CA ALA A 296 13.84 5.81 2.16
C ALA A 296 14.16 7.28 2.51
N ALA A 297 13.59 7.82 3.60
CA ALA A 297 13.90 9.16 4.10
C ALA A 297 15.38 9.30 4.48
N LYS A 298 15.91 8.31 5.21
CA LYS A 298 17.34 8.27 5.58
C LYS A 298 18.25 8.13 4.37
N ALA A 299 17.89 7.29 3.39
CA ALA A 299 18.64 7.17 2.13
C ALA A 299 18.64 8.47 1.33
N MET A 300 17.58 9.28 1.44
CA MET A 300 17.50 10.62 0.88
C MET A 300 18.36 11.64 1.68
N GLY A 301 18.53 11.43 2.98
CA GLY A 301 19.18 12.36 3.91
C GLY A 301 18.20 13.35 4.56
N ALA A 302 16.92 13.05 4.56
CA ALA A 302 15.87 13.87 5.17
C ALA A 302 15.54 13.39 6.59
N ASP A 303 15.04 14.29 7.43
CA ASP A 303 14.48 13.96 8.73
C ASP A 303 13.16 13.19 8.59
N PHE A 304 12.88 12.31 9.54
CA PHE A 304 11.70 11.45 9.53
C PHE A 304 10.82 11.62 10.77
N CYS A 305 9.53 11.72 10.55
CA CYS A 305 8.51 11.71 11.57
C CYS A 305 7.63 10.46 11.42
N ALA A 306 7.77 9.51 12.33
CA ALA A 306 6.88 8.36 12.40
C ALA A 306 5.51 8.77 12.94
N VAL A 307 4.43 8.24 12.35
CA VAL A 307 3.09 8.27 12.96
C VAL A 307 2.67 6.84 13.31
N LEU A 308 2.08 6.68 14.49
CA LEU A 308 1.71 5.36 15.04
C LEU A 308 0.26 4.98 14.70
N THR A 309 -0.20 5.38 13.51
CA THR A 309 -1.53 5.05 12.97
C THR A 309 -1.50 3.93 11.92
N GLY A 310 -0.32 3.43 11.58
CA GLY A 310 -0.16 2.28 10.69
C GLY A 310 -0.54 0.95 11.33
N VAL A 311 -0.32 -0.14 10.61
CA VAL A 311 -0.75 -1.51 10.98
C VAL A 311 -0.26 -1.93 12.37
N SER A 312 1.00 -1.66 12.70
CA SER A 312 1.60 -2.03 14.00
C SER A 312 1.24 -1.08 15.14
N GLY A 313 0.62 0.07 14.83
CA GLY A 313 0.18 1.05 15.84
C GLY A 313 1.27 1.41 16.84
N GLN A 314 0.91 1.46 18.11
CA GLN A 314 1.84 1.79 19.20
C GLN A 314 3.01 0.79 19.35
N ALA A 315 2.85 -0.45 18.90
CA ALA A 315 3.92 -1.46 18.95
C ALA A 315 5.12 -1.10 18.05
N ALA A 316 4.92 -0.27 17.02
CA ALA A 316 5.99 0.20 16.14
C ALA A 316 6.93 1.22 16.80
N ARG A 317 6.58 1.80 17.96
CA ARG A 317 7.38 2.85 18.60
C ARG A 317 8.85 2.44 18.81
N GLY A 318 9.09 1.31 19.45
CA GLY A 318 10.45 0.83 19.70
C GLY A 318 11.24 0.54 18.41
N TYR A 319 10.58 0.13 17.36
CA TYR A 319 11.19 -0.04 16.04
C TYR A 319 11.68 1.29 15.47
N PHE A 320 10.85 2.33 15.49
CA PHE A 320 11.24 3.65 15.02
C PHE A 320 12.31 4.32 15.89
N GLU A 321 12.26 4.12 17.22
CA GLU A 321 13.33 4.55 18.14
C GLU A 321 14.64 3.86 17.77
N GLY A 322 14.62 2.56 17.53
CA GLY A 322 15.81 1.78 17.11
C GLY A 322 16.41 2.24 15.77
N LEU A 323 15.57 2.75 14.87
CA LEU A 323 15.99 3.37 13.61
C LEU A 323 16.33 4.86 13.74
N ASN A 324 16.30 5.44 14.94
CA ASN A 324 16.53 6.87 15.20
C ASN A 324 15.64 7.78 14.34
N ALA A 325 14.32 7.58 14.40
CA ALA A 325 13.36 8.54 13.86
C ALA A 325 13.48 9.86 14.65
N GLU A 326 13.53 10.99 13.97
CA GLU A 326 13.67 12.30 14.61
C GLU A 326 12.46 12.64 15.47
N TYR A 327 11.27 12.21 15.02
CA TYR A 327 10.01 12.39 15.75
C TYR A 327 9.17 11.13 15.67
N ILE A 328 8.40 10.87 16.74
CA ILE A 328 7.42 9.77 16.80
C ILE A 328 6.14 10.34 17.41
N LEU A 329 5.12 10.46 16.59
CA LEU A 329 3.82 11.03 16.93
C LEU A 329 2.76 9.91 16.97
N ASN A 330 1.66 10.13 17.75
CA ASN A 330 0.59 9.12 17.77
C ASN A 330 -0.21 9.11 16.47
N SER A 331 -0.39 10.28 15.85
CA SER A 331 -1.12 10.44 14.59
C SER A 331 -0.71 11.72 13.89
N ILE A 332 -1.23 11.94 12.67
CA ILE A 332 -1.07 13.21 11.95
C ILE A 332 -1.65 14.41 12.71
N ALA A 333 -2.62 14.22 13.62
CA ALA A 333 -3.16 15.30 14.45
C ALA A 333 -2.10 15.95 15.35
N ASP A 334 -1.06 15.21 15.70
CA ASP A 334 0.01 15.72 16.57
C ASP A 334 0.97 16.69 15.85
N PHE A 335 0.76 17.01 14.57
CA PHE A 335 1.50 18.07 13.85
C PHE A 335 0.98 19.49 14.17
N GLU A 336 -0.19 19.63 14.77
CA GLU A 336 -0.72 20.92 15.24
C GLU A 336 -0.05 21.46 16.50
#